data_60de790b91f976f9896374e8c75cacf9
#
_entry.id   60de790b91f976f9896374e8c75cacf9
#
_cell.length_a   1.000
_cell.length_b   1.000
_cell.length_c   1.000
_cell.angle_alpha   90.00
_cell.angle_beta   90.00
_cell.angle_gamma   90.00
#
_symmetry.space_group_name_H-M   'P 1'
#
loop_
_entity.id
_entity.type
_entity.pdbx_description
1 polymer ?
#
loop_
_entity_poly.entity_id
_entity_poly.type
_entity_poly.pdbx_seq_one_letter_code
_entity_poly.pdbx_strand_id
1 'polypeptide(L)'
;MPPPPLDAIATLLDQGAADSAVRLLRSCWEPELPADDLVRMYCMWIRGLCETGELDSARTLARRAASEFPREIDILIALGNVQDLFGELELAREAFEVAIDVDPTGPLQHYNLGAVLERLDREAEAERCYRRANEADPSGGSMFEATSALGAMLRRQGRLEEAEQVYDNYLTDDPINVEILVEHGICLSDLERFEEAVERFNFSLSVEPEHAGAQYNKAITLYRVGKHEQAQAALEAARRLDPDNALTLAVLGGWKMSAADCDLDEALSLLYGALDLLERRYSGDAANAGYCSLVVEEVFEALWQNGRQAEAREVARIAGQREWITPHILDSLNEADHGRSSRVTIFTVVARAEAGERPEYWPENSNGYTTGLTVLACDEAEARELSLAYLRSIEPSPTVRFHLDVVPPKAPTDQAASMLDAAGPVQMRARGVFRVHAQRSYSYRS
;
A
#
# COMPACT_ATOMS: atom_id res chain seq x y z
N MET A 1 18.60 40.87 -18.68
CA MET A 1 18.82 40.41 -17.29
C MET A 1 19.89 39.33 -17.28
N PRO A 2 20.59 39.06 -16.18
CA PRO A 2 21.47 37.89 -16.14
C PRO A 2 20.62 36.64 -16.36
N PRO A 3 21.18 35.59 -17.01
CA PRO A 3 20.45 34.35 -17.22
C PRO A 3 19.97 33.77 -15.87
N PRO A 4 18.83 33.07 -15.83
CA PRO A 4 18.32 32.53 -14.59
C PRO A 4 19.34 31.55 -13.98
N PRO A 5 19.51 31.56 -12.66
CA PRO A 5 20.52 30.76 -11.98
C PRO A 5 20.06 29.28 -11.88
N LEU A 6 19.90 28.59 -13.03
CA LEU A 6 19.34 27.24 -13.11
C LEU A 6 20.12 26.23 -12.24
N ASP A 7 21.45 26.33 -12.20
CA ASP A 7 22.27 25.44 -11.37
C ASP A 7 22.06 25.66 -9.86
N ALA A 8 21.83 26.94 -9.45
CA ALA A 8 21.48 27.20 -8.06
C ALA A 8 20.09 26.71 -7.70
N ILE A 9 19.13 26.75 -8.64
CA ILE A 9 17.78 26.20 -8.46
C ILE A 9 17.83 24.68 -8.35
N ALA A 10 18.59 24.02 -9.22
CA ALA A 10 18.80 22.56 -9.13
C ALA A 10 19.38 22.19 -7.75
N THR A 11 20.42 22.89 -7.30
CA THR A 11 21.02 22.67 -5.97
C THR A 11 20.00 22.84 -4.83
N LEU A 12 19.11 23.83 -4.91
CA LEU A 12 18.06 24.02 -3.89
C LEU A 12 17.06 22.84 -3.86
N LEU A 13 16.66 22.33 -5.02
CA LEU A 13 15.78 21.16 -5.11
C LEU A 13 16.47 19.90 -4.55
N ASP A 14 17.74 19.68 -4.89
CA ASP A 14 18.50 18.53 -4.41
C ASP A 14 18.77 18.59 -2.88
N GLN A 15 18.75 19.79 -2.30
CA GLN A 15 18.81 20.01 -0.84
C GLN A 15 17.44 19.94 -0.14
N GLY A 16 16.35 19.64 -0.86
CA GLY A 16 15.00 19.64 -0.30
C GLY A 16 14.42 21.02 -0.01
N ALA A 17 15.04 22.11 -0.54
CA ALA A 17 14.59 23.48 -0.35
C ALA A 17 13.60 23.94 -1.44
N ALA A 18 12.60 23.10 -1.73
CA ALA A 18 11.65 23.27 -2.84
C ALA A 18 10.92 24.64 -2.83
N ASP A 19 10.47 25.11 -1.66
CA ASP A 19 9.85 26.45 -1.51
C ASP A 19 10.75 27.57 -2.00
N SER A 20 12.06 27.48 -1.73
CA SER A 20 13.02 28.50 -2.16
C SER A 20 13.29 28.42 -3.66
N ALA A 21 13.38 27.20 -4.19
CA ALA A 21 13.52 26.96 -5.62
C ALA A 21 12.30 27.49 -6.40
N VAL A 22 11.08 27.21 -5.96
CA VAL A 22 9.82 27.67 -6.59
C VAL A 22 9.73 29.21 -6.54
N ARG A 23 10.07 29.84 -5.41
CA ARG A 23 10.10 31.33 -5.33
C ARG A 23 11.09 31.91 -6.32
N LEU A 24 12.27 31.32 -6.44
CA LEU A 24 13.30 31.79 -7.37
C LEU A 24 12.85 31.62 -8.83
N LEU A 25 12.29 30.46 -9.17
CA LEU A 25 11.72 30.19 -10.50
C LEU A 25 10.64 31.19 -10.89
N ARG A 26 9.69 31.48 -9.96
CA ARG A 26 8.66 32.51 -10.18
C ARG A 26 9.24 33.91 -10.45
N SER A 27 10.38 34.24 -9.84
CA SER A 27 11.02 35.55 -10.00
C SER A 27 11.88 35.67 -11.27
N CYS A 28 12.34 34.54 -11.81
CA CYS A 28 13.27 34.48 -12.95
C CYS A 28 12.61 34.05 -14.25
N TRP A 29 11.27 33.95 -14.30
CA TRP A 29 10.57 33.55 -15.51
C TRP A 29 10.83 34.51 -16.68
N GLU A 30 11.48 34.04 -17.72
CA GLU A 30 11.67 34.72 -18.99
C GLU A 30 11.30 33.82 -20.17
N PRO A 31 10.27 34.15 -20.96
CA PRO A 31 9.82 33.32 -22.08
C PRO A 31 10.77 33.33 -23.30
N GLU A 32 11.79 34.17 -23.28
CA GLU A 32 12.76 34.34 -24.40
C GLU A 32 14.07 33.55 -24.17
N LEU A 33 14.09 32.61 -23.18
CA LEU A 33 15.23 31.74 -22.95
C LEU A 33 15.46 30.75 -24.11
N PRO A 34 16.70 30.26 -24.30
CA PRO A 34 16.97 29.12 -25.18
C PRO A 34 16.08 27.95 -24.84
N ALA A 35 15.71 27.16 -25.86
CA ALA A 35 14.77 26.03 -25.70
C ALA A 35 15.21 25.05 -24.59
N ASP A 36 16.50 24.70 -24.56
CA ASP A 36 17.06 23.78 -23.56
C ASP A 36 16.94 24.32 -22.13
N ASP A 37 17.19 25.63 -21.95
CA ASP A 37 17.05 26.28 -20.64
C ASP A 37 15.57 26.39 -20.22
N LEU A 38 14.66 26.61 -21.16
CA LEU A 38 13.21 26.57 -20.91
C LEU A 38 12.74 25.20 -20.47
N VAL A 39 13.18 24.13 -21.15
CA VAL A 39 12.88 22.75 -20.78
C VAL A 39 13.36 22.45 -19.37
N ARG A 40 14.64 22.71 -19.07
CA ARG A 40 15.21 22.55 -17.73
C ARG A 40 14.41 23.31 -16.67
N MET A 41 14.05 24.55 -16.97
CA MET A 41 13.28 25.41 -16.06
C MET A 41 11.87 24.86 -15.82
N TYR A 42 11.18 24.39 -16.87
CA TYR A 42 9.88 23.75 -16.72
C TYR A 42 9.96 22.50 -15.82
N CYS A 43 10.92 21.60 -16.08
CA CYS A 43 11.09 20.38 -15.31
C CYS A 43 11.39 20.67 -13.83
N MET A 44 12.32 21.59 -13.54
CA MET A 44 12.63 22.01 -12.16
C MET A 44 11.42 22.65 -11.47
N TRP A 45 10.65 23.45 -12.20
CA TRP A 45 9.48 24.11 -11.63
C TRP A 45 8.36 23.12 -11.33
N ILE A 46 8.09 22.19 -12.24
CA ILE A 46 7.10 21.12 -12.04
C ILE A 46 7.52 20.28 -10.83
N ARG A 47 8.79 19.86 -10.76
CA ARG A 47 9.33 19.12 -9.61
C ARG A 47 9.14 19.90 -8.31
N GLY A 48 9.56 21.15 -8.25
CA GLY A 48 9.41 21.98 -7.05
C GLY A 48 7.96 22.17 -6.62
N LEU A 49 7.03 22.34 -7.57
CA LEU A 49 5.60 22.44 -7.27
C LEU A 49 5.03 21.12 -6.72
N CYS A 50 5.48 19.98 -7.21
CA CYS A 50 5.10 18.67 -6.65
C CYS A 50 5.62 18.51 -5.21
N GLU A 51 6.89 18.85 -4.97
CA GLU A 51 7.52 18.75 -3.64
C GLU A 51 6.90 19.73 -2.61
N THR A 52 6.41 20.88 -3.04
CA THR A 52 5.70 21.85 -2.17
C THR A 52 4.20 21.55 -2.01
N GLY A 53 3.68 20.50 -2.69
CA GLY A 53 2.26 20.14 -2.65
C GLY A 53 1.34 21.02 -3.50
N GLU A 54 1.89 21.93 -4.32
CA GLU A 54 1.11 22.75 -5.25
C GLU A 54 0.72 21.98 -6.52
N LEU A 55 0.08 20.81 -6.35
CA LEU A 55 -0.15 19.83 -7.42
C LEU A 55 -0.96 20.39 -8.61
N ASP A 56 -2.00 21.21 -8.38
CA ASP A 56 -2.79 21.80 -9.47
C ASP A 56 -1.96 22.78 -10.32
N SER A 57 -1.03 23.52 -9.68
CA SER A 57 -0.08 24.38 -10.38
C SER A 57 0.90 23.55 -11.21
N ALA A 58 1.41 22.46 -10.66
CA ALA A 58 2.30 21.51 -11.34
C ALA A 58 1.60 20.93 -12.59
N ARG A 59 0.35 20.47 -12.46
CA ARG A 59 -0.44 19.92 -13.57
C ARG A 59 -0.66 20.93 -14.68
N THR A 60 -1.02 22.17 -14.33
CA THR A 60 -1.23 23.24 -15.31
C THR A 60 0.06 23.57 -16.05
N LEU A 61 1.18 23.63 -15.32
CA LEU A 61 2.48 23.91 -15.88
C LEU A 61 2.98 22.77 -16.79
N ALA A 62 2.82 21.52 -16.36
CA ALA A 62 3.22 20.35 -17.14
C ALA A 62 2.45 20.26 -18.47
N ARG A 63 1.12 20.47 -18.45
CA ARG A 63 0.31 20.50 -19.68
C ARG A 63 0.72 21.63 -20.62
N ARG A 64 1.05 22.80 -20.08
CA ARG A 64 1.56 23.93 -20.88
C ARG A 64 2.90 23.56 -21.49
N ALA A 65 3.85 23.08 -20.71
CA ALA A 65 5.17 22.67 -21.19
C ALA A 65 5.06 21.62 -22.31
N ALA A 66 4.22 20.60 -22.15
CA ALA A 66 4.00 19.58 -23.18
C ALA A 66 3.34 20.14 -24.47
N SER A 67 2.53 21.19 -24.38
CA SER A 67 1.99 21.84 -25.58
C SER A 67 3.04 22.67 -26.33
N GLU A 68 4.01 23.23 -25.59
CA GLU A 68 5.14 23.99 -26.19
C GLU A 68 6.25 23.05 -26.70
N PHE A 69 6.48 21.93 -26.01
CA PHE A 69 7.54 20.96 -26.30
C PHE A 69 6.99 19.52 -26.40
N PRO A 70 6.18 19.20 -27.43
CA PRO A 70 5.40 17.94 -27.47
C PRO A 70 6.23 16.69 -27.73
N ARG A 71 7.51 16.81 -28.03
CA ARG A 71 8.44 15.70 -28.25
C ARG A 71 9.69 15.78 -27.37
N GLU A 72 9.65 16.56 -26.33
CA GLU A 72 10.75 16.68 -25.37
C GLU A 72 10.56 15.66 -24.26
N ILE A 73 11.51 14.72 -24.14
CA ILE A 73 11.41 13.53 -23.26
C ILE A 73 11.23 13.95 -21.81
N ASP A 74 12.05 14.87 -21.33
CA ASP A 74 12.00 15.33 -19.94
C ASP A 74 10.65 15.95 -19.59
N ILE A 75 10.06 16.70 -20.53
CA ILE A 75 8.72 17.28 -20.37
C ILE A 75 7.64 16.20 -20.36
N LEU A 76 7.74 15.21 -21.24
CA LEU A 76 6.79 14.09 -21.31
C LEU A 76 6.85 13.24 -20.03
N ILE A 77 8.07 12.99 -19.51
CA ILE A 77 8.26 12.31 -18.22
C ILE A 77 7.66 13.14 -17.09
N ALA A 78 7.93 14.44 -17.04
CA ALA A 78 7.37 15.33 -16.01
C ALA A 78 5.82 15.37 -16.07
N LEU A 79 5.25 15.41 -17.28
CA LEU A 79 3.80 15.33 -17.48
C LEU A 79 3.23 14.01 -16.97
N GLY A 80 3.83 12.87 -17.37
CA GLY A 80 3.40 11.54 -16.95
C GLY A 80 3.45 11.38 -15.43
N ASN A 81 4.55 11.82 -14.78
CA ASN A 81 4.69 11.79 -13.33
C ASN A 81 3.61 12.62 -12.61
N VAL A 82 3.30 13.81 -13.12
CA VAL A 82 2.23 14.64 -12.54
C VAL A 82 0.85 13.96 -12.71
N GLN A 83 0.57 13.40 -13.88
CA GLN A 83 -0.69 12.67 -14.12
C GLN A 83 -0.82 11.44 -13.21
N ASP A 84 0.29 10.74 -12.97
CA ASP A 84 0.34 9.62 -12.03
C ASP A 84 0.02 10.05 -10.59
N LEU A 85 0.57 11.19 -10.13
CA LEU A 85 0.23 11.77 -8.82
C LEU A 85 -1.25 12.13 -8.66
N PHE A 86 -1.94 12.45 -9.75
CA PHE A 86 -3.39 12.67 -9.76
C PHE A 86 -4.22 11.39 -9.92
N GLY A 87 -3.57 10.23 -10.08
CA GLY A 87 -4.26 8.98 -10.39
C GLY A 87 -4.83 8.92 -11.81
N GLU A 88 -4.44 9.84 -12.70
CA GLU A 88 -4.80 9.87 -14.11
C GLU A 88 -3.95 8.85 -14.90
N LEU A 89 -3.98 7.55 -14.47
CA LEU A 89 -3.03 6.51 -14.88
C LEU A 89 -2.98 6.29 -16.40
N GLU A 90 -4.12 6.31 -17.08
CA GLU A 90 -4.15 6.14 -18.55
C GLU A 90 -3.49 7.32 -19.27
N LEU A 91 -3.64 8.54 -18.76
CA LEU A 91 -2.96 9.70 -19.34
C LEU A 91 -1.46 9.65 -19.07
N ALA A 92 -1.04 9.24 -17.87
CA ALA A 92 0.37 9.02 -17.54
C ALA A 92 0.99 7.97 -18.47
N ARG A 93 0.30 6.84 -18.70
CA ARG A 93 0.70 5.81 -19.65
C ARG A 93 0.93 6.39 -21.05
N GLU A 94 -0.05 7.16 -21.57
CA GLU A 94 0.06 7.78 -22.89
C GLU A 94 1.28 8.71 -22.98
N ALA A 95 1.55 9.51 -21.96
CA ALA A 95 2.70 10.42 -21.93
C ALA A 95 4.03 9.65 -21.98
N PHE A 96 4.16 8.55 -21.21
CA PHE A 96 5.37 7.72 -21.24
C PHE A 96 5.52 6.93 -22.53
N GLU A 97 4.43 6.45 -23.15
CA GLU A 97 4.47 5.81 -24.47
C GLU A 97 4.98 6.79 -25.53
N VAL A 98 4.54 8.05 -25.52
CA VAL A 98 5.07 9.07 -26.43
C VAL A 98 6.56 9.35 -26.16
N ALA A 99 6.99 9.35 -24.89
CA ALA A 99 8.41 9.50 -24.55
C ALA A 99 9.25 8.33 -25.12
N ILE A 100 8.75 7.10 -25.04
CA ILE A 100 9.38 5.90 -25.60
C ILE A 100 9.39 5.95 -27.15
N ASP A 101 8.34 6.48 -27.79
CA ASP A 101 8.33 6.67 -29.23
C ASP A 101 9.38 7.70 -29.71
N VAL A 102 9.77 8.63 -28.85
CA VAL A 102 10.85 9.60 -29.13
C VAL A 102 12.21 8.96 -28.93
N ASP A 103 12.42 8.29 -27.81
CA ASP A 103 13.63 7.51 -27.51
C ASP A 103 13.27 6.12 -26.95
N PRO A 104 13.30 5.09 -27.80
CA PRO A 104 13.00 3.72 -27.38
C PRO A 104 14.04 3.08 -26.46
N THR A 105 15.19 3.73 -26.26
CA THR A 105 16.32 3.19 -25.49
C THR A 105 16.43 3.79 -24.09
N GLY A 106 15.65 4.82 -23.78
CA GLY A 106 15.73 5.49 -22.49
C GLY A 106 15.15 4.62 -21.36
N PRO A 107 15.94 4.34 -20.35
CA PRO A 107 15.52 3.45 -19.25
C PRO A 107 14.42 4.05 -18.36
N LEU A 108 14.49 5.35 -18.09
CA LEU A 108 13.58 6.03 -17.17
C LEU A 108 12.12 6.01 -17.64
N GLN A 109 11.86 6.25 -18.93
CA GLN A 109 10.51 6.19 -19.48
C GLN A 109 9.94 4.77 -19.45
N HIS A 110 10.78 3.73 -19.69
CA HIS A 110 10.36 2.35 -19.54
C HIS A 110 10.03 2.01 -18.07
N TYR A 111 10.87 2.43 -17.13
CA TYR A 111 10.59 2.24 -15.70
C TYR A 111 9.28 2.91 -15.29
N ASN A 112 9.08 4.18 -15.62
CA ASN A 112 7.88 4.92 -15.26
C ASN A 112 6.62 4.32 -15.91
N LEU A 113 6.71 3.89 -17.18
CA LEU A 113 5.61 3.16 -17.82
C LEU A 113 5.31 1.85 -17.09
N GLY A 114 6.34 1.10 -16.68
CA GLY A 114 6.19 -0.13 -15.91
C GLY A 114 5.44 0.12 -14.59
N ALA A 115 5.81 1.16 -13.85
CA ALA A 115 5.16 1.51 -12.59
C ALA A 115 3.67 1.88 -12.76
N VAL A 116 3.33 2.62 -13.81
CA VAL A 116 1.93 2.96 -14.11
C VAL A 116 1.15 1.72 -14.56
N LEU A 117 1.73 0.85 -15.38
CA LEU A 117 1.09 -0.40 -15.82
C LEU A 117 0.82 -1.35 -14.65
N GLU A 118 1.73 -1.43 -13.68
CA GLU A 118 1.52 -2.20 -12.46
C GLU A 118 0.31 -1.68 -11.67
N ARG A 119 0.16 -0.37 -11.52
CA ARG A 119 -1.02 0.25 -10.89
C ARG A 119 -2.32 0.10 -11.69
N LEU A 120 -2.21 -0.18 -12.99
CA LEU A 120 -3.33 -0.53 -13.88
C LEU A 120 -3.64 -2.04 -13.89
N ASP A 121 -3.01 -2.84 -13.02
CA ASP A 121 -3.11 -4.31 -12.97
C ASP A 121 -2.68 -4.99 -14.29
N ARG A 122 -1.81 -4.34 -15.08
CA ARG A 122 -1.27 -4.85 -16.35
C ARG A 122 0.12 -5.45 -16.16
N GLU A 123 0.25 -6.40 -15.21
CA GLU A 123 1.53 -6.94 -14.74
C GLU A 123 2.45 -7.46 -15.86
N ALA A 124 1.91 -8.20 -16.85
CA ALA A 124 2.72 -8.74 -17.93
C ALA A 124 3.34 -7.66 -18.83
N GLU A 125 2.72 -6.50 -18.92
CA GLU A 125 3.24 -5.36 -19.66
C GLU A 125 4.23 -4.57 -18.80
N ALA A 126 3.94 -4.40 -17.52
CA ALA A 126 4.85 -3.80 -16.56
C ALA A 126 6.18 -4.57 -16.49
N GLU A 127 6.14 -5.91 -16.41
CA GLU A 127 7.34 -6.75 -16.43
C GLU A 127 8.20 -6.51 -17.69
N ARG A 128 7.56 -6.43 -18.87
CA ARG A 128 8.30 -6.13 -20.11
C ARG A 128 8.97 -4.75 -20.06
N CYS A 129 8.29 -3.77 -19.51
CA CYS A 129 8.83 -2.42 -19.36
C CYS A 129 10.03 -2.39 -18.39
N TYR A 130 9.92 -3.03 -17.23
CA TYR A 130 11.03 -3.12 -16.29
C TYR A 130 12.23 -3.89 -16.85
N ARG A 131 12.01 -4.99 -17.61
CA ARG A 131 13.08 -5.69 -18.31
C ARG A 131 13.77 -4.79 -19.34
N ARG A 132 12.99 -4.01 -20.10
CA ARG A 132 13.53 -3.03 -21.05
C ARG A 132 14.35 -1.94 -20.38
N ALA A 133 13.89 -1.44 -19.23
CA ALA A 133 14.65 -0.47 -18.45
C ALA A 133 16.01 -1.04 -18.02
N ASN A 134 16.07 -2.30 -17.58
CA ASN A 134 17.32 -2.96 -17.19
C ASN A 134 18.24 -3.31 -18.38
N GLU A 135 17.66 -3.62 -19.56
CA GLU A 135 18.45 -3.88 -20.77
C GLU A 135 19.07 -2.61 -21.38
N ALA A 136 18.43 -1.47 -21.18
CA ALA A 136 18.82 -0.21 -21.81
C ALA A 136 20.06 0.44 -21.16
N ASP A 137 20.31 0.17 -19.88
CA ASP A 137 21.49 0.67 -19.16
C ASP A 137 22.25 -0.46 -18.45
N PRO A 138 23.14 -1.17 -19.12
CA PRO A 138 23.96 -2.20 -18.50
C PRO A 138 25.00 -1.64 -17.51
N SER A 139 25.15 -0.31 -17.38
CA SER A 139 26.09 0.31 -16.44
C SER A 139 25.60 0.37 -14.99
N GLY A 140 24.34 -0.01 -14.73
CA GLY A 140 23.78 -0.15 -13.39
C GLY A 140 23.47 1.14 -12.64
N GLY A 141 23.88 2.30 -13.17
CA GLY A 141 23.87 3.54 -12.39
C GLY A 141 22.48 4.14 -12.12
N SER A 142 21.54 4.02 -13.05
CA SER A 142 20.19 4.61 -12.95
C SER A 142 19.07 3.59 -12.87
N MET A 143 19.40 2.31 -12.77
CA MET A 143 18.46 1.20 -12.96
C MET A 143 18.15 0.42 -11.70
N PHE A 144 18.62 0.87 -10.55
CA PHE A 144 18.34 0.13 -9.31
C PHE A 144 16.83 0.07 -9.05
N GLU A 145 16.08 1.14 -9.37
CA GLU A 145 14.62 1.19 -9.20
C GLU A 145 13.92 0.15 -10.07
N ALA A 146 14.33 0.02 -11.33
CA ALA A 146 13.78 -0.98 -12.24
C ALA A 146 14.14 -2.41 -11.83
N THR A 147 15.37 -2.61 -11.34
CA THR A 147 15.83 -3.90 -10.81
C THR A 147 15.04 -4.28 -9.56
N SER A 148 14.88 -3.36 -8.62
CA SER A 148 14.11 -3.55 -7.39
C SER A 148 12.64 -3.86 -7.71
N ALA A 149 12.01 -3.06 -8.59
CA ALA A 149 10.62 -3.26 -9.00
C ALA A 149 10.40 -4.62 -9.70
N LEU A 150 11.28 -4.98 -10.65
CA LEU A 150 11.21 -6.26 -11.35
C LEU A 150 11.41 -7.43 -10.39
N GLY A 151 12.42 -7.37 -9.54
CA GLY A 151 12.71 -8.41 -8.56
C GLY A 151 11.57 -8.59 -7.56
N ALA A 152 11.02 -7.50 -7.03
CA ALA A 152 9.87 -7.53 -6.15
C ALA A 152 8.62 -8.12 -6.83
N MET A 153 8.36 -7.75 -8.09
CA MET A 153 7.27 -8.30 -8.88
C MET A 153 7.42 -9.81 -9.08
N LEU A 154 8.61 -10.27 -9.49
CA LEU A 154 8.89 -11.69 -9.70
C LEU A 154 8.76 -12.49 -8.40
N ARG A 155 9.21 -11.95 -7.27
CA ARG A 155 9.04 -12.57 -5.94
C ARG A 155 7.56 -12.73 -5.59
N ARG A 156 6.73 -11.69 -5.78
CA ARG A 156 5.27 -11.78 -5.55
C ARG A 156 4.59 -12.83 -6.43
N GLN A 157 5.11 -13.06 -7.64
CA GLN A 157 4.64 -14.09 -8.56
C GLN A 157 5.19 -15.50 -8.23
N GLY A 158 6.06 -15.64 -7.22
CA GLY A 158 6.71 -16.89 -6.85
C GLY A 158 7.82 -17.34 -7.80
N ARG A 159 8.28 -16.46 -8.70
CA ARG A 159 9.37 -16.70 -9.66
C ARG A 159 10.72 -16.31 -9.05
N LEU A 160 11.04 -17.00 -7.94
CA LEU A 160 12.12 -16.59 -7.04
C LEU A 160 13.52 -16.71 -7.69
N GLU A 161 13.75 -17.75 -8.50
CA GLU A 161 15.03 -17.95 -9.19
C GLU A 161 15.27 -16.87 -10.26
N GLU A 162 14.20 -16.39 -10.91
CA GLU A 162 14.33 -15.29 -11.86
C GLU A 162 14.60 -13.96 -11.12
N ALA A 163 13.98 -13.75 -9.98
CA ALA A 163 14.24 -12.58 -9.14
C ALA A 163 15.70 -12.57 -8.65
N GLU A 164 16.20 -13.71 -8.16
CA GLU A 164 17.60 -13.86 -7.77
C GLU A 164 18.54 -13.46 -8.91
N GLN A 165 18.29 -13.97 -10.12
CA GLN A 165 19.13 -13.66 -11.26
C GLN A 165 19.13 -12.17 -11.64
N VAL A 166 17.99 -11.50 -11.50
CA VAL A 166 17.87 -10.05 -11.71
C VAL A 166 18.78 -9.28 -10.74
N TYR A 167 18.74 -9.64 -9.44
CA TYR A 167 19.59 -9.02 -8.43
C TYR A 167 21.07 -9.33 -8.61
N ASP A 168 21.43 -10.59 -8.91
CA ASP A 168 22.82 -11.00 -9.16
C ASP A 168 23.42 -10.27 -10.36
N ASN A 169 22.65 -10.10 -11.45
CA ASN A 169 23.12 -9.37 -12.62
C ASN A 169 23.44 -7.91 -12.25
N TYR A 170 22.56 -7.24 -11.52
CA TYR A 170 22.80 -5.87 -11.07
C TYR A 170 24.06 -5.78 -10.18
N LEU A 171 24.17 -6.66 -9.19
CA LEU A 171 25.31 -6.69 -8.25
C LEU A 171 26.65 -7.06 -8.91
N THR A 172 26.65 -7.54 -10.15
CA THR A 172 27.88 -7.73 -10.94
C THR A 172 28.48 -6.37 -11.33
N ASP A 173 27.65 -5.37 -11.62
CA ASP A 173 28.08 -4.03 -12.03
C ASP A 173 28.23 -3.08 -10.83
N ASP A 174 27.32 -3.17 -9.84
CA ASP A 174 27.37 -2.40 -8.58
C ASP A 174 27.29 -3.33 -7.36
N PRO A 175 28.42 -3.93 -6.95
CA PRO A 175 28.45 -4.96 -5.90
C PRO A 175 28.19 -4.42 -4.47
N ILE A 176 28.13 -3.11 -4.28
CA ILE A 176 27.98 -2.47 -2.96
C ILE A 176 26.66 -1.71 -2.82
N ASN A 177 25.74 -1.86 -3.76
CA ASN A 177 24.42 -1.26 -3.63
C ASN A 177 23.65 -1.93 -2.48
N VAL A 178 23.45 -1.18 -1.41
CA VAL A 178 22.93 -1.72 -0.15
C VAL A 178 21.48 -2.16 -0.30
N GLU A 179 20.67 -1.40 -1.01
CA GLU A 179 19.27 -1.69 -1.26
C GLU A 179 19.11 -3.02 -2.02
N ILE A 180 19.85 -3.20 -3.12
CA ILE A 180 19.79 -4.44 -3.90
C ILE A 180 20.39 -5.63 -3.13
N LEU A 181 21.42 -5.42 -2.32
CA LEU A 181 21.95 -6.46 -1.43
C LEU A 181 20.90 -6.93 -0.43
N VAL A 182 20.10 -6.02 0.13
CA VAL A 182 19.00 -6.36 1.04
C VAL A 182 17.89 -7.09 0.31
N GLU A 183 17.44 -6.60 -0.85
CA GLU A 183 16.42 -7.26 -1.67
C GLU A 183 16.84 -8.67 -2.11
N HIS A 184 18.12 -8.83 -2.52
CA HIS A 184 18.69 -10.13 -2.84
C HIS A 184 18.69 -11.06 -1.61
N GLY A 185 19.07 -10.56 -0.43
CA GLY A 185 19.01 -11.33 0.81
C GLY A 185 17.59 -11.79 1.15
N ILE A 186 16.58 -10.94 0.94
CA ILE A 186 15.18 -11.31 1.12
C ILE A 186 14.77 -12.40 0.12
N CYS A 187 15.15 -12.26 -1.15
CA CYS A 187 14.89 -13.27 -2.19
C CYS A 187 15.50 -14.63 -1.85
N LEU A 188 16.75 -14.66 -1.38
CA LEU A 188 17.42 -15.87 -0.91
C LEU A 188 16.73 -16.50 0.30
N SER A 189 16.20 -15.66 1.22
CA SER A 189 15.41 -16.14 2.36
C SER A 189 14.08 -16.76 1.90
N ASP A 190 13.44 -16.22 0.87
CA ASP A 190 12.23 -16.79 0.25
C ASP A 190 12.52 -18.13 -0.47
N LEU A 191 13.73 -18.27 -1.05
CA LEU A 191 14.26 -19.51 -1.60
C LEU A 191 14.72 -20.52 -0.54
N GLU A 192 14.55 -20.23 0.74
CA GLU A 192 15.02 -21.02 1.88
C GLU A 192 16.55 -21.21 1.94
N ARG A 193 17.32 -20.40 1.21
CA ARG A 193 18.78 -20.34 1.24
C ARG A 193 19.27 -19.40 2.34
N PHE A 194 18.92 -19.73 3.57
CA PHE A 194 19.04 -18.83 4.73
C PHE A 194 20.47 -18.40 5.07
N GLU A 195 21.46 -19.29 4.94
CA GLU A 195 22.86 -18.98 5.19
C GLU A 195 23.35 -17.89 4.23
N GLU A 196 23.05 -18.04 2.94
CA GLU A 196 23.43 -17.06 1.93
C GLU A 196 22.69 -15.74 2.11
N ALA A 197 21.40 -15.79 2.49
CA ALA A 197 20.64 -14.60 2.84
C ALA A 197 21.30 -13.80 3.98
N VAL A 198 21.69 -14.50 5.06
CA VAL A 198 22.39 -13.87 6.19
C VAL A 198 23.74 -13.28 5.76
N GLU A 199 24.47 -13.93 4.85
CA GLU A 199 25.72 -13.39 4.29
C GLU A 199 25.46 -12.09 3.52
N ARG A 200 24.40 -12.02 2.69
CA ARG A 200 24.04 -10.79 1.97
C ARG A 200 23.68 -9.65 2.94
N PHE A 201 22.88 -9.92 3.98
CA PHE A 201 22.59 -8.91 5.01
C PHE A 201 23.84 -8.49 5.78
N ASN A 202 24.74 -9.40 6.12
CA ASN A 202 26.00 -9.04 6.76
C ASN A 202 26.87 -8.17 5.86
N PHE A 203 26.88 -8.46 4.56
CA PHE A 203 27.64 -7.66 3.60
C PHE A 203 27.02 -6.26 3.44
N SER A 204 25.70 -6.14 3.29
CA SER A 204 25.04 -4.84 3.25
C SER A 204 25.33 -4.01 4.51
N LEU A 205 25.32 -4.63 5.71
CA LEU A 205 25.64 -3.99 6.98
C LEU A 205 27.15 -3.67 7.15
N SER A 206 28.03 -4.30 6.39
CA SER A 206 29.44 -3.90 6.35
C SER A 206 29.67 -2.64 5.52
N VAL A 207 28.81 -2.38 4.54
CA VAL A 207 28.79 -1.15 3.73
C VAL A 207 28.09 -0.04 4.47
N GLU A 208 26.88 -0.32 4.98
CA GLU A 208 26.06 0.62 5.75
C GLU A 208 25.62 0.02 7.09
N PRO A 209 26.39 0.24 8.17
CA PRO A 209 26.12 -0.35 9.48
C PRO A 209 24.79 0.11 10.12
N GLU A 210 24.28 1.28 9.73
CA GLU A 210 23.07 1.89 10.31
C GLU A 210 21.80 1.60 9.48
N HIS A 211 21.80 0.54 8.66
CA HIS A 211 20.65 0.16 7.84
C HIS A 211 19.66 -0.70 8.64
N ALA A 212 18.61 -0.07 9.19
CA ALA A 212 17.60 -0.73 10.03
C ALA A 212 16.88 -1.88 9.30
N GLY A 213 16.51 -1.73 8.02
CA GLY A 213 15.85 -2.76 7.22
C GLY A 213 16.69 -4.02 7.03
N ALA A 214 18.03 -3.88 6.86
CA ALA A 214 18.93 -5.03 6.76
C ALA A 214 18.99 -5.80 8.09
N GLN A 215 19.06 -5.11 9.24
CA GLN A 215 19.01 -5.73 10.55
C GLN A 215 17.68 -6.45 10.80
N TYR A 216 16.55 -5.85 10.42
CA TYR A 216 15.22 -6.45 10.53
C TYR A 216 15.12 -7.75 9.69
N ASN A 217 15.45 -7.71 8.40
CA ASN A 217 15.34 -8.87 7.52
C ASN A 217 16.31 -9.99 7.91
N LYS A 218 17.54 -9.63 8.38
CA LYS A 218 18.47 -10.58 8.98
C LYS A 218 17.87 -11.26 10.22
N ALA A 219 17.19 -10.51 11.07
CA ALA A 219 16.53 -11.05 12.27
C ALA A 219 15.44 -12.06 11.90
N ILE A 220 14.56 -11.72 10.96
CA ILE A 220 13.50 -12.63 10.48
C ILE A 220 14.11 -13.92 9.91
N THR A 221 15.16 -13.81 9.08
CA THR A 221 15.84 -14.97 8.49
C THR A 221 16.50 -15.85 9.56
N LEU A 222 17.19 -15.27 10.53
CA LEU A 222 17.80 -16.00 11.66
C LEU A 222 16.73 -16.71 12.52
N TYR A 223 15.58 -16.09 12.72
CA TYR A 223 14.47 -16.70 13.46
C TYR A 223 13.92 -17.94 12.75
N ARG A 224 13.75 -17.87 11.42
CA ARG A 224 13.29 -19.01 10.58
C ARG A 224 14.23 -20.23 10.68
N VAL A 225 15.53 -20.03 10.88
CA VAL A 225 16.51 -21.12 11.08
C VAL A 225 16.72 -21.50 12.55
N GLY A 226 15.90 -20.98 13.46
CA GLY A 226 15.96 -21.31 14.89
C GLY A 226 17.12 -20.67 15.67
N LYS A 227 17.85 -19.70 15.09
CA LYS A 227 18.92 -18.96 15.77
C LYS A 227 18.36 -17.79 16.59
N HIS A 228 17.47 -18.10 17.54
CA HIS A 228 16.62 -17.12 18.23
C HIS A 228 17.39 -16.02 18.95
N GLU A 229 18.49 -16.33 19.65
CA GLU A 229 19.31 -15.31 20.35
C GLU A 229 19.91 -14.29 19.36
N GLN A 230 20.44 -14.79 18.23
CA GLN A 230 21.01 -13.93 17.20
C GLN A 230 19.92 -13.11 16.49
N ALA A 231 18.75 -13.71 16.25
CA ALA A 231 17.59 -13.05 15.69
C ALA A 231 17.13 -11.89 16.57
N GLN A 232 16.98 -12.12 17.87
CA GLN A 232 16.59 -11.10 18.82
C GLN A 232 17.62 -9.96 18.89
N ALA A 233 18.92 -10.29 18.91
CA ALA A 233 19.98 -9.27 18.90
C ALA A 233 19.94 -8.38 17.65
N ALA A 234 19.67 -8.96 16.47
CA ALA A 234 19.54 -8.22 15.22
C ALA A 234 18.27 -7.35 15.22
N LEU A 235 17.14 -7.85 15.74
CA LEU A 235 15.88 -7.10 15.82
C LEU A 235 15.97 -5.92 16.81
N GLU A 236 16.67 -6.11 17.95
CA GLU A 236 16.98 -5.03 18.88
C GLU A 236 17.92 -3.97 18.27
N ALA A 237 18.82 -4.40 17.36
CA ALA A 237 19.63 -3.44 16.59
C ALA A 237 18.77 -2.64 15.63
N ALA A 238 17.86 -3.28 14.89
CA ALA A 238 16.90 -2.60 14.03
C ALA A 238 16.06 -1.57 14.81
N ARG A 239 15.53 -1.94 15.99
CA ARG A 239 14.78 -1.04 16.87
C ARG A 239 15.60 0.16 17.35
N ARG A 240 16.91 -0.01 17.63
CA ARG A 240 17.77 1.12 18.03
C ARG A 240 18.01 2.09 16.88
N LEU A 241 18.09 1.59 15.65
CA LEU A 241 18.29 2.41 14.44
C LEU A 241 17.02 3.14 14.02
N ASP A 242 15.87 2.46 14.08
CA ASP A 242 14.55 3.04 13.84
C ASP A 242 13.57 2.68 14.97
N PRO A 243 13.54 3.50 16.04
CA PRO A 243 12.67 3.26 17.20
C PRO A 243 11.17 3.39 16.90
N ASP A 244 10.84 4.08 15.81
CA ASP A 244 9.49 4.39 15.40
C ASP A 244 8.96 3.45 14.31
N ASN A 245 9.64 2.33 14.07
CA ASN A 245 9.17 1.31 13.15
C ASN A 245 8.16 0.38 13.85
N ALA A 246 6.89 0.57 13.55
CA ALA A 246 5.81 -0.18 14.20
C ALA A 246 5.91 -1.69 13.98
N LEU A 247 6.33 -2.14 12.78
CA LEU A 247 6.49 -3.57 12.50
C LEU A 247 7.62 -4.19 13.33
N THR A 248 8.74 -3.50 13.47
CA THR A 248 9.86 -3.95 14.33
C THR A 248 9.41 -4.10 15.79
N LEU A 249 8.61 -3.16 16.30
CA LEU A 249 8.06 -3.24 17.65
C LEU A 249 7.07 -4.40 17.81
N ALA A 250 6.19 -4.61 16.83
CA ALA A 250 5.20 -5.69 16.86
C ALA A 250 5.88 -7.06 16.88
N VAL A 251 6.83 -7.31 15.97
CA VAL A 251 7.58 -8.58 15.90
C VAL A 251 8.39 -8.81 17.17
N LEU A 252 9.09 -7.79 17.66
CA LEU A 252 9.89 -7.91 18.88
C LEU A 252 9.02 -8.20 20.11
N GLY A 253 7.87 -7.53 20.21
CA GLY A 253 6.88 -7.78 21.26
C GLY A 253 6.34 -9.20 21.21
N GLY A 254 6.03 -9.71 20.04
CA GLY A 254 5.58 -11.09 19.82
C GLY A 254 6.63 -12.13 20.21
N TRP A 255 7.89 -11.93 19.81
CA TRP A 255 8.98 -12.85 20.19
C TRP A 255 9.24 -12.84 21.69
N LYS A 256 9.27 -11.65 22.32
CA LYS A 256 9.41 -11.53 23.78
C LYS A 256 8.26 -12.20 24.53
N MET A 257 7.03 -12.06 24.03
CA MET A 257 5.85 -12.70 24.63
C MET A 257 5.89 -14.22 24.56
N SER A 258 6.49 -14.77 23.50
CA SER A 258 6.62 -16.22 23.29
C SER A 258 7.85 -16.83 23.99
N ALA A 259 8.74 -16.02 24.58
CA ALA A 259 9.93 -16.50 25.26
C ALA A 259 9.58 -17.15 26.61
N ALA A 260 10.38 -18.15 27.02
CA ALA A 260 10.16 -18.89 28.26
C ALA A 260 10.34 -18.01 29.53
N ASP A 261 11.14 -16.95 29.43
CA ASP A 261 11.41 -15.95 30.46
C ASP A 261 10.74 -14.60 30.16
N CYS A 262 9.53 -14.65 29.62
CA CYS A 262 8.77 -13.51 29.14
C CYS A 262 8.61 -12.42 30.21
N ASP A 263 9.16 -11.24 29.93
CA ASP A 263 8.73 -10.00 30.60
C ASP A 263 7.46 -9.49 29.89
N LEU A 264 6.31 -9.86 30.48
CA LEU A 264 5.01 -9.58 29.90
C LEU A 264 4.75 -8.07 29.77
N ASP A 265 5.19 -7.26 30.73
CA ASP A 265 4.97 -5.82 30.71
C ASP A 265 5.77 -5.16 29.58
N GLU A 266 7.02 -5.60 29.37
CA GLU A 266 7.84 -5.13 28.24
C GLU A 266 7.24 -5.57 26.91
N ALA A 267 6.84 -6.84 26.76
CA ALA A 267 6.22 -7.36 25.53
C ALA A 267 4.95 -6.60 25.16
N LEU A 268 4.06 -6.39 26.12
CA LEU A 268 2.83 -5.61 25.90
C LEU A 268 3.11 -4.14 25.57
N SER A 269 4.10 -3.54 26.23
CA SER A 269 4.50 -2.16 25.93
C SER A 269 4.94 -1.99 24.48
N LEU A 270 5.68 -2.98 23.93
CA LEU A 270 6.10 -2.98 22.53
C LEU A 270 4.91 -3.14 21.59
N LEU A 271 4.01 -4.10 21.85
CA LEU A 271 2.84 -4.35 21.01
C LEU A 271 1.88 -3.15 20.96
N TYR A 272 1.56 -2.57 22.11
CA TYR A 272 0.70 -1.38 22.16
C TYR A 272 1.41 -0.13 21.64
N GLY A 273 2.74 -0.04 21.80
CA GLY A 273 3.55 1.00 21.18
C GLY A 273 3.49 0.96 19.65
N ALA A 274 3.49 -0.23 19.05
CA ALA A 274 3.30 -0.41 17.61
C ALA A 274 1.93 0.15 17.14
N LEU A 275 0.85 -0.20 17.84
CA LEU A 275 -0.50 0.29 17.52
C LEU A 275 -0.64 1.81 17.68
N ASP A 276 -0.07 2.38 18.74
CA ASP A 276 -0.08 3.83 18.98
C ASP A 276 0.68 4.59 17.87
N LEU A 277 1.79 4.04 17.38
CA LEU A 277 2.51 4.60 16.23
C LEU A 277 1.67 4.57 14.96
N LEU A 278 0.94 3.49 14.70
CA LEU A 278 0.02 3.43 13.56
C LEU A 278 -1.07 4.50 13.66
N GLU A 279 -1.69 4.63 14.82
CA GLU A 279 -2.75 5.63 15.03
C GLU A 279 -2.25 7.07 14.85
N ARG A 280 -1.04 7.37 15.32
CA ARG A 280 -0.45 8.71 15.20
C ARG A 280 -0.02 9.05 13.78
N ARG A 281 0.56 8.09 13.03
CA ARG A 281 1.19 8.38 11.73
C ARG A 281 0.27 8.14 10.55
N TYR A 282 -0.60 7.12 10.62
CA TYR A 282 -1.34 6.61 9.46
C TYR A 282 -2.85 6.66 9.60
N SER A 283 -3.39 7.30 10.66
CA SER A 283 -4.84 7.41 10.84
C SER A 283 -5.46 8.22 9.71
N GLY A 284 -6.24 7.54 8.85
CA GLY A 284 -6.89 8.13 7.68
C GLY A 284 -6.05 8.13 6.40
N ASP A 285 -4.87 7.52 6.41
CA ASP A 285 -4.02 7.37 5.24
C ASP A 285 -4.24 6.01 4.55
N ALA A 286 -5.05 6.00 3.49
CA ALA A 286 -5.35 4.80 2.71
C ALA A 286 -4.11 4.25 1.97
N ALA A 287 -3.12 5.09 1.64
CA ALA A 287 -1.93 4.65 0.92
C ALA A 287 -1.08 3.67 1.75
N ASN A 288 -1.14 3.77 3.09
CA ASN A 288 -0.39 2.91 4.00
C ASN A 288 -1.25 1.79 4.66
N ALA A 289 -2.48 1.56 4.17
CA ALA A 289 -3.39 0.56 4.75
C ALA A 289 -2.77 -0.85 4.80
N GLY A 290 -2.04 -1.27 3.76
CA GLY A 290 -1.36 -2.57 3.73
C GLY A 290 -0.30 -2.73 4.81
N TYR A 291 0.52 -1.70 5.05
CA TYR A 291 1.49 -1.71 6.14
C TYR A 291 0.81 -1.76 7.51
N CYS A 292 -0.24 -0.96 7.71
CA CYS A 292 -1.01 -0.97 8.95
C CYS A 292 -1.65 -2.34 9.22
N SER A 293 -2.21 -2.98 8.18
CA SER A 293 -2.79 -4.32 8.28
C SER A 293 -1.76 -5.36 8.71
N LEU A 294 -0.55 -5.30 8.14
CA LEU A 294 0.54 -6.21 8.50
C LEU A 294 0.94 -6.06 9.98
N VAL A 295 1.14 -4.84 10.46
CA VAL A 295 1.49 -4.58 11.86
C VAL A 295 0.38 -5.05 12.81
N VAL A 296 -0.88 -4.76 12.48
CA VAL A 296 -2.03 -5.19 13.28
C VAL A 296 -2.14 -6.71 13.36
N GLU A 297 -1.86 -7.39 12.25
CA GLU A 297 -1.86 -8.86 12.20
C GLU A 297 -0.78 -9.45 13.12
N GLU A 298 0.43 -8.91 13.09
CA GLU A 298 1.51 -9.33 13.99
C GLU A 298 1.12 -9.13 15.49
N VAL A 299 0.54 -7.98 15.83
CA VAL A 299 0.07 -7.72 17.21
C VAL A 299 -1.06 -8.66 17.61
N PHE A 300 -2.03 -8.87 16.72
CA PHE A 300 -3.15 -9.79 16.96
C PHE A 300 -2.65 -11.22 17.21
N GLU A 301 -1.80 -11.73 16.32
CA GLU A 301 -1.24 -13.08 16.43
C GLU A 301 -0.45 -13.28 17.71
N ALA A 302 0.40 -12.32 18.06
CA ALA A 302 1.17 -12.37 19.30
C ALA A 302 0.26 -12.52 20.54
N LEU A 303 -0.81 -11.73 20.62
CA LEU A 303 -1.78 -11.81 21.70
C LEU A 303 -2.61 -13.10 21.66
N TRP A 304 -3.04 -13.49 20.46
CA TRP A 304 -3.90 -14.66 20.24
C TRP A 304 -3.22 -15.97 20.62
N GLN A 305 -2.01 -16.21 20.12
CA GLN A 305 -1.22 -17.41 20.38
C GLN A 305 -0.80 -17.53 21.85
N ASN A 306 -0.67 -16.42 22.55
CA ASN A 306 -0.34 -16.40 23.98
C ASN A 306 -1.57 -16.39 24.90
N GLY A 307 -2.74 -16.73 24.40
CA GLY A 307 -3.98 -16.91 25.18
C GLY A 307 -4.64 -15.60 25.63
N ARG A 308 -4.19 -14.44 25.13
CA ARG A 308 -4.75 -13.11 25.45
C ARG A 308 -5.89 -12.73 24.49
N GLN A 309 -6.85 -13.62 24.35
CA GLN A 309 -7.93 -13.50 23.36
C GLN A 309 -8.79 -12.22 23.53
N ALA A 310 -8.98 -11.76 24.75
CA ALA A 310 -9.77 -10.54 24.98
C ALA A 310 -9.08 -9.30 24.40
N GLU A 311 -7.77 -9.21 24.53
CA GLU A 311 -6.97 -8.09 24.01
C GLU A 311 -6.80 -8.23 22.49
N ALA A 312 -6.58 -9.43 21.99
CA ALA A 312 -6.55 -9.68 20.54
C ALA A 312 -7.89 -9.25 19.88
N ARG A 313 -9.04 -9.53 20.52
CA ARG A 313 -10.35 -9.07 20.04
C ARG A 313 -10.48 -7.54 20.04
N GLU A 314 -9.90 -6.87 21.04
CA GLU A 314 -9.88 -5.41 21.07
C GLU A 314 -9.00 -4.83 19.93
N VAL A 315 -7.85 -5.43 19.68
CA VAL A 315 -7.00 -5.09 18.50
C VAL A 315 -7.79 -5.27 17.20
N ALA A 316 -8.46 -6.40 17.02
CA ALA A 316 -9.29 -6.65 15.85
C ALA A 316 -10.44 -5.63 15.71
N ARG A 317 -11.05 -5.19 16.84
CA ARG A 317 -12.10 -4.15 16.85
C ARG A 317 -11.54 -2.81 16.35
N ILE A 318 -10.36 -2.40 16.84
CA ILE A 318 -9.69 -1.17 16.41
C ILE A 318 -9.34 -1.27 14.92
N ALA A 319 -8.75 -2.38 14.50
CA ALA A 319 -8.39 -2.63 13.11
C ALA A 319 -9.58 -2.51 12.16
N GLY A 320 -10.75 -3.06 12.55
CA GLY A 320 -11.95 -2.93 11.75
C GLY A 320 -12.52 -1.52 11.66
N GLN A 321 -12.36 -0.72 12.71
CA GLN A 321 -12.77 0.69 12.67
C GLN A 321 -11.89 1.54 11.74
N ARG A 322 -10.66 1.09 11.50
CA ARG A 322 -9.63 1.75 10.68
C ARG A 322 -9.46 1.13 9.29
N GLU A 323 -10.22 0.09 8.98
CA GLU A 323 -10.09 -0.69 7.73
C GLU A 323 -8.73 -1.41 7.58
N TRP A 324 -8.06 -1.74 8.69
CA TRP A 324 -6.77 -2.45 8.74
C TRP A 324 -6.90 -3.95 8.99
N ILE A 325 -8.14 -4.47 9.04
CA ILE A 325 -8.38 -5.87 9.37
C ILE A 325 -8.06 -6.78 8.19
N THR A 326 -7.41 -7.92 8.48
CA THR A 326 -7.07 -8.91 7.47
C THR A 326 -8.06 -10.09 7.49
N PRO A 327 -8.17 -10.84 6.37
CA PRO A 327 -8.94 -12.09 6.34
C PRO A 327 -8.48 -13.09 7.40
N HIS A 328 -7.19 -13.15 7.70
CA HIS A 328 -6.61 -14.05 8.69
C HIS A 328 -7.13 -13.78 10.11
N ILE A 329 -7.16 -12.51 10.52
CA ILE A 329 -7.75 -12.11 11.81
C ILE A 329 -9.22 -12.54 11.90
N LEU A 330 -9.98 -12.36 10.82
CA LEU A 330 -11.39 -12.72 10.76
C LEU A 330 -11.59 -14.24 10.85
N ASP A 331 -10.75 -15.03 10.18
CA ASP A 331 -10.79 -16.49 10.22
C ASP A 331 -10.49 -17.00 11.63
N SER A 332 -9.46 -16.47 12.30
CA SER A 332 -9.09 -16.82 13.67
C SER A 332 -10.23 -16.55 14.68
N LEU A 333 -10.89 -15.38 14.54
CA LEU A 333 -12.04 -15.04 15.37
C LEU A 333 -13.25 -15.97 15.12
N ASN A 334 -13.51 -16.30 13.86
CA ASN A 334 -14.62 -17.18 13.47
C ASN A 334 -14.41 -18.60 13.96
N GLU A 335 -13.20 -19.14 13.84
CA GLU A 335 -12.87 -20.46 14.34
C GLU A 335 -13.09 -20.57 15.85
N ALA A 336 -12.65 -19.55 16.61
CA ALA A 336 -12.83 -19.50 18.05
C ALA A 336 -14.30 -19.38 18.48
N ASP A 337 -15.09 -18.59 17.77
CA ASP A 337 -16.48 -18.32 18.15
C ASP A 337 -17.45 -19.44 17.74
N HIS A 338 -17.15 -20.18 16.68
CA HIS A 338 -18.09 -21.11 16.05
C HIS A 338 -17.54 -22.52 15.83
N GLY A 339 -16.26 -22.77 16.15
CA GLY A 339 -15.65 -24.10 16.01
C GLY A 339 -15.60 -24.61 14.57
N ARG A 340 -15.60 -23.74 13.58
CA ARG A 340 -15.59 -24.05 12.16
C ARG A 340 -14.41 -23.38 11.46
N SER A 341 -13.56 -24.20 10.85
CA SER A 341 -12.50 -23.77 9.93
C SER A 341 -12.99 -23.42 8.52
N SER A 342 -14.26 -23.01 8.36
CA SER A 342 -14.78 -22.65 7.05
C SER A 342 -14.39 -21.22 6.70
N ARG A 343 -13.71 -21.06 5.57
CA ARG A 343 -13.36 -19.76 5.00
C ARG A 343 -14.59 -18.87 4.94
N VAL A 344 -14.50 -17.72 5.56
CA VAL A 344 -15.56 -16.71 5.50
C VAL A 344 -15.49 -16.04 4.14
N THR A 345 -16.63 -15.87 3.51
CA THR A 345 -16.76 -15.26 2.19
C THR A 345 -17.50 -13.94 2.32
N ILE A 346 -17.14 -12.95 1.51
CA ILE A 346 -17.86 -11.68 1.45
C ILE A 346 -19.05 -11.83 0.51
N PHE A 347 -20.23 -11.53 1.03
CA PHE A 347 -21.47 -11.46 0.26
C PHE A 347 -21.94 -10.00 0.15
N THR A 348 -22.38 -9.60 -1.03
CA THR A 348 -23.15 -8.38 -1.21
C THR A 348 -24.63 -8.74 -1.13
N VAL A 349 -25.36 -8.14 -0.20
CA VAL A 349 -26.77 -8.37 -0.01
C VAL A 349 -27.53 -7.08 -0.34
N VAL A 350 -28.42 -7.13 -1.32
CA VAL A 350 -29.33 -6.04 -1.63
C VAL A 350 -30.63 -6.28 -0.87
N ALA A 351 -30.93 -5.40 0.09
CA ALA A 351 -32.13 -5.48 0.90
C ALA A 351 -33.17 -4.48 0.42
N ARG A 352 -34.39 -4.94 0.17
CA ARG A 352 -35.55 -4.10 -0.11
C ARG A 352 -36.49 -4.18 1.07
N ALA A 353 -36.80 -3.04 1.64
CA ALA A 353 -37.78 -2.91 2.72
C ALA A 353 -39.09 -2.36 2.17
N GLU A 354 -40.20 -3.02 2.52
CA GLU A 354 -41.55 -2.59 2.14
C GLU A 354 -42.46 -2.58 3.39
N ALA A 355 -43.31 -1.60 3.51
CA ALA A 355 -44.28 -1.50 4.57
C ALA A 355 -45.70 -1.38 4.01
N GLY A 356 -46.64 -2.17 4.58
CA GLY A 356 -48.06 -2.06 4.27
C GLY A 356 -48.61 -0.70 4.71
N GLU A 357 -48.23 -0.27 5.91
CA GLU A 357 -48.48 1.06 6.41
C GLU A 357 -47.15 1.77 6.64
N ARG A 358 -46.99 2.99 6.10
CA ARG A 358 -45.74 3.76 6.14
C ARG A 358 -45.40 4.12 7.61
N PRO A 359 -44.20 3.78 8.10
CA PRO A 359 -43.73 4.29 9.39
C PRO A 359 -43.60 5.83 9.35
N GLU A 360 -43.92 6.50 10.46
CA GLU A 360 -43.89 7.98 10.56
C GLU A 360 -42.54 8.60 10.24
N TYR A 361 -41.43 7.86 10.52
CA TYR A 361 -40.06 8.30 10.28
C TYR A 361 -39.58 8.06 8.84
N TRP A 362 -40.41 7.47 7.95
CA TRP A 362 -40.08 7.40 6.53
C TRP A 362 -40.52 8.68 5.82
N PRO A 363 -39.85 9.09 4.71
CA PRO A 363 -40.24 10.23 3.91
C PRO A 363 -41.71 10.13 3.47
N GLU A 364 -42.41 11.27 3.38
CA GLU A 364 -43.77 11.33 2.89
C GLU A 364 -43.90 10.68 1.49
N ASN A 365 -44.97 9.92 1.30
CA ASN A 365 -45.23 9.16 0.07
C ASN A 365 -44.28 8.00 -0.26
N SER A 366 -43.29 7.68 0.61
CA SER A 366 -42.48 6.48 0.42
C SER A 366 -43.27 5.23 0.84
N ASN A 367 -43.06 4.11 0.13
CA ASN A 367 -43.62 2.80 0.47
C ASN A 367 -42.56 1.74 0.75
N GLY A 368 -41.27 2.11 0.60
CA GLY A 368 -40.15 1.23 0.83
C GLY A 368 -38.82 1.93 0.64
N TYR A 369 -37.73 1.19 0.88
CA TYR A 369 -36.38 1.61 0.53
C TYR A 369 -35.53 0.42 0.09
N THR A 370 -34.44 0.70 -0.61
CA THR A 370 -33.43 -0.27 -0.97
C THR A 370 -32.09 0.14 -0.32
N THR A 371 -31.36 -0.83 0.23
CA THR A 371 -30.02 -0.62 0.77
C THR A 371 -29.13 -1.80 0.42
N GLY A 372 -27.83 -1.56 0.24
CA GLY A 372 -26.82 -2.59 0.06
C GLY A 372 -26.11 -2.88 1.38
N LEU A 373 -25.79 -4.14 1.62
CA LEU A 373 -25.03 -4.60 2.78
C LEU A 373 -23.85 -5.42 2.30
N THR A 374 -22.68 -5.23 2.93
CA THR A 374 -21.55 -6.16 2.81
C THR A 374 -21.54 -7.03 4.04
N VAL A 375 -21.58 -8.34 3.84
CA VAL A 375 -21.75 -9.33 4.91
C VAL A 375 -20.65 -10.38 4.81
N LEU A 376 -19.97 -10.63 5.92
CA LEU A 376 -19.10 -11.79 6.06
C LEU A 376 -19.90 -12.97 6.59
N ALA A 377 -19.92 -14.05 5.83
CA ALA A 377 -20.65 -15.25 6.16
C ALA A 377 -19.98 -16.49 5.52
N CYS A 378 -20.24 -17.68 6.06
CA CYS A 378 -19.74 -18.93 5.51
C CYS A 378 -20.48 -19.33 4.24
N ASP A 379 -21.75 -18.99 4.15
CA ASP A 379 -22.61 -19.31 3.03
C ASP A 379 -23.73 -18.28 2.83
N GLU A 380 -24.50 -18.44 1.76
CA GLU A 380 -25.60 -17.54 1.41
C GLU A 380 -26.72 -17.53 2.45
N ALA A 381 -27.00 -18.66 3.08
CA ALA A 381 -28.05 -18.80 4.09
C ALA A 381 -27.71 -17.97 5.33
N GLU A 382 -26.47 -18.08 5.80
CA GLU A 382 -25.96 -17.28 6.91
C GLU A 382 -25.90 -15.78 6.55
N ALA A 383 -25.47 -15.42 5.32
CA ALA A 383 -25.49 -14.04 4.86
C ALA A 383 -26.89 -13.42 4.90
N ARG A 384 -27.91 -14.18 4.55
CA ARG A 384 -29.32 -13.76 4.66
C ARG A 384 -29.75 -13.56 6.10
N GLU A 385 -29.43 -14.51 6.99
CA GLU A 385 -29.78 -14.45 8.39
C GLU A 385 -29.16 -13.24 9.09
N LEU A 386 -27.85 -13.02 8.91
CA LEU A 386 -27.12 -11.90 9.47
C LEU A 386 -27.64 -10.55 8.94
N SER A 387 -27.95 -10.48 7.65
CA SER A 387 -28.54 -9.27 7.05
C SER A 387 -29.91 -8.97 7.65
N LEU A 388 -30.75 -9.98 7.83
CA LEU A 388 -32.08 -9.82 8.40
C LEU A 388 -32.03 -9.40 9.87
N ALA A 389 -31.13 -10.00 10.65
CA ALA A 389 -30.92 -9.65 12.05
C ALA A 389 -30.46 -8.18 12.20
N TYR A 390 -29.53 -7.76 11.36
CA TYR A 390 -29.06 -6.37 11.32
C TYR A 390 -30.18 -5.40 10.93
N LEU A 391 -30.90 -5.67 9.84
CA LEU A 391 -31.99 -4.82 9.36
C LEU A 391 -33.09 -4.67 10.41
N ARG A 392 -33.45 -5.73 11.12
CA ARG A 392 -34.42 -5.69 12.21
C ARG A 392 -33.92 -4.89 13.42
N SER A 393 -32.60 -4.82 13.64
CA SER A 393 -32.02 -4.00 14.72
C SER A 393 -32.10 -2.50 14.46
N ILE A 394 -32.13 -2.08 13.18
CA ILE A 394 -32.17 -0.67 12.77
C ILE A 394 -33.55 -0.22 12.28
N GLU A 395 -34.46 -1.16 12.03
CA GLU A 395 -35.83 -0.92 11.58
C GLU A 395 -36.81 -1.49 12.59
N PRO A 396 -37.24 -0.67 13.55
CA PRO A 396 -38.00 -1.16 14.70
C PRO A 396 -39.47 -1.50 14.39
N SER A 397 -39.98 -1.06 13.23
CA SER A 397 -41.38 -1.29 12.88
C SER A 397 -41.62 -2.78 12.49
N PRO A 398 -42.53 -3.47 13.20
CA PRO A 398 -42.86 -4.86 12.87
C PRO A 398 -43.62 -5.02 11.57
N THR A 399 -44.16 -3.93 11.01
CA THR A 399 -44.91 -3.95 9.73
C THR A 399 -44.02 -3.94 8.50
N VAL A 400 -42.70 -3.65 8.66
CA VAL A 400 -41.73 -3.64 7.59
C VAL A 400 -41.30 -5.06 7.25
N ARG A 401 -41.43 -5.44 5.99
CA ARG A 401 -40.95 -6.70 5.42
C ARG A 401 -39.67 -6.46 4.63
N PHE A 402 -38.72 -7.40 4.76
CA PHE A 402 -37.45 -7.34 4.03
C PHE A 402 -37.42 -8.45 2.99
N HIS A 403 -37.04 -8.06 1.77
CA HIS A 403 -36.67 -8.97 0.68
C HIS A 403 -35.17 -8.86 0.46
N LEU A 404 -34.47 -9.97 0.50
CA LEU A 404 -33.01 -10.02 0.43
C LEU A 404 -32.56 -10.76 -0.83
N ASP A 405 -31.82 -10.06 -1.69
CA ASP A 405 -31.15 -10.66 -2.83
C ASP A 405 -29.65 -10.75 -2.50
N VAL A 406 -29.14 -11.97 -2.33
CA VAL A 406 -27.72 -12.23 -2.07
C VAL A 406 -27.03 -12.41 -3.41
N VAL A 407 -26.03 -11.56 -3.65
CA VAL A 407 -25.20 -11.64 -4.84
C VAL A 407 -23.96 -12.47 -4.49
N PRO A 408 -23.74 -13.60 -5.16
CA PRO A 408 -22.56 -14.43 -4.91
C PRO A 408 -21.29 -13.63 -5.26
N PRO A 409 -20.18 -13.89 -4.58
CA PRO A 409 -18.91 -13.22 -4.83
C PRO A 409 -18.44 -13.50 -6.27
N LYS A 410 -17.97 -12.46 -6.96
CA LYS A 410 -17.49 -12.56 -8.34
C LYS A 410 -16.09 -13.15 -8.47
N ALA A 411 -15.35 -13.29 -7.38
CA ALA A 411 -13.96 -13.78 -7.38
C ALA A 411 -13.53 -14.32 -6.00
N PRO A 412 -12.44 -15.09 -5.93
CA PRO A 412 -11.87 -15.59 -4.68
C PRO A 412 -11.43 -14.45 -3.73
N THR A 413 -11.19 -14.81 -2.49
CA THR A 413 -10.91 -14.00 -1.30
C THR A 413 -9.90 -12.86 -1.43
N ASP A 414 -9.03 -12.84 -2.45
CA ASP A 414 -8.00 -11.80 -2.64
C ASP A 414 -8.56 -10.44 -3.08
N GLN A 415 -9.75 -10.41 -3.70
CA GLN A 415 -10.47 -9.16 -3.98
C GLN A 415 -11.24 -8.61 -2.77
N ALA A 416 -11.38 -9.38 -1.72
CA ALA A 416 -12.10 -8.97 -0.52
C ALA A 416 -11.37 -7.83 0.21
N ALA A 417 -10.05 -7.80 0.20
CA ALA A 417 -9.25 -6.73 0.78
C ALA A 417 -9.41 -5.40 0.02
N SER A 418 -9.45 -5.44 -1.32
CA SER A 418 -9.61 -4.24 -2.14
C SER A 418 -11.03 -3.67 -2.17
N MET A 419 -12.06 -4.47 -1.82
CA MET A 419 -13.44 -3.99 -1.72
C MET A 419 -13.78 -3.33 -0.39
N LEU A 420 -12.91 -3.45 0.63
CA LEU A 420 -13.02 -2.72 1.90
C LEU A 420 -12.66 -1.23 1.74
N ASP A 421 -12.02 -0.85 0.65
CA ASP A 421 -11.45 0.49 0.42
C ASP A 421 -12.44 1.63 0.13
N ALA A 422 -13.73 1.42 0.10
CA ALA A 422 -14.64 2.50 -0.21
C ALA A 422 -15.84 2.62 0.75
N ALA A 423 -15.70 3.45 1.79
CA ALA A 423 -16.72 4.19 2.55
C ALA A 423 -17.31 3.62 3.87
N GLY A 424 -17.04 4.33 4.94
CA GLY A 424 -17.88 4.48 6.14
C GLY A 424 -17.56 3.56 7.32
N PRO A 425 -17.94 3.94 8.55
CA PRO A 425 -17.56 3.23 9.75
C PRO A 425 -18.12 1.81 9.80
N VAL A 426 -17.20 0.85 9.94
CA VAL A 426 -17.50 -0.58 10.03
C VAL A 426 -17.80 -0.95 11.48
N GLN A 427 -19.00 -1.46 11.77
CA GLN A 427 -19.29 -2.12 13.04
C GLN A 427 -18.88 -3.58 12.92
N MET A 428 -17.81 -3.96 13.63
CA MET A 428 -17.30 -5.33 13.62
C MET A 428 -18.05 -6.26 14.58
N ARG A 429 -18.53 -7.35 13.97
CA ARG A 429 -18.63 -8.66 14.62
C ARG A 429 -17.89 -9.63 13.71
N ALA A 430 -17.26 -10.68 14.25
CA ALA A 430 -16.50 -11.69 13.50
C ALA A 430 -17.32 -12.37 12.37
N ARG A 431 -18.62 -12.32 12.46
CA ARG A 431 -19.60 -12.59 11.39
C ARG A 431 -20.66 -11.50 11.48
N GLY A 432 -21.08 -10.97 10.37
CA GLY A 432 -22.12 -9.95 10.36
C GLY A 432 -22.05 -9.00 9.18
N VAL A 433 -22.82 -7.93 9.30
CA VAL A 433 -22.88 -6.86 8.33
C VAL A 433 -21.73 -5.90 8.59
N PHE A 434 -20.81 -5.80 7.64
CA PHE A 434 -19.61 -4.97 7.72
C PHE A 434 -19.82 -3.59 7.13
N ARG A 435 -20.72 -3.49 6.15
CA ARG A 435 -20.94 -2.26 5.43
C ARG A 435 -22.37 -2.09 5.00
N VAL A 436 -22.91 -0.92 5.24
CA VAL A 436 -24.14 -0.47 4.61
C VAL A 436 -23.74 0.42 3.45
N HIS A 437 -23.95 -0.09 2.23
CA HIS A 437 -23.71 0.71 1.02
C HIS A 437 -24.78 1.76 0.89
N ALA A 438 -24.37 3.01 1.03
CA ALA A 438 -25.13 4.20 0.73
C ALA A 438 -26.45 4.44 1.48
N GLN A 439 -26.85 5.67 1.47
CA GLN A 439 -28.13 6.16 1.93
C GLN A 439 -29.26 5.29 1.38
N ARG A 440 -30.26 4.99 2.23
CA ARG A 440 -31.49 4.31 1.84
C ARG A 440 -32.10 5.01 0.64
N SER A 441 -32.18 4.32 -0.48
CA SER A 441 -32.90 4.82 -1.67
C SER A 441 -34.37 4.50 -1.49
N TYR A 442 -35.17 5.50 -1.13
CA TYR A 442 -36.60 5.31 -0.93
C TYR A 442 -37.33 5.16 -2.26
N SER A 443 -38.24 4.18 -2.32
CA SER A 443 -39.22 4.05 -3.40
C SER A 443 -40.48 4.82 -3.06
N TYR A 444 -41.00 5.59 -4.00
CA TYR A 444 -42.19 6.39 -3.83
C TYR A 444 -43.35 5.76 -4.59
N ARG A 445 -44.57 5.92 -4.08
CA ARG A 445 -45.77 5.56 -4.83
C ARG A 445 -45.89 6.51 -6.01
N SER A 446 -46.03 5.96 -7.23
CA SER A 446 -46.36 6.71 -8.44
C SER A 446 -47.81 7.20 -8.41
#